data_aeb051af75a74c4479de17dea6595835
#
_entry.id   aeb051af75a74c4479de17dea6595835
#
_cell.length_a   1.000
_cell.length_b   1.000
_cell.length_c   1.000
_cell.angle_alpha   90.00
_cell.angle_beta   90.00
_cell.angle_gamma   90.00
#
_symmetry.space_group_name_H-M   'P 1'
#
loop_
_entity.id
_entity.type
_entity.pdbx_description
1 polymer ?
#
loop_
_entity_poly.entity_id
_entity_poly.type
_entity_poly.pdbx_seq_one_letter_code
_entity_poly.pdbx_strand_id
1 'polypeptide(L)'
;YLNVGDCTIEESQTEDVDWVNNWKQYFHQFYIDDILVIPSWENVEAKDSDKMVIHIDPGTAFGTGMHETTQLCIRQLKKYVTEDTEILDVGCGSGILGMLALKFGAKHSVGTDLDPCAIDATYENMDNNGISRDQYEVMIGNIIDDKEVQDKVGYEKYDIVAANILADVLVPLTPVIIHQLKKGGIYITSGIIEDKEEVVVEAVKKAGLEVLEVNHQGEWVSVTARKN
;
A
#
# COMPACT_ATOMS: atom_id res chain seq x y z
N TYR A 1 44.69 6.79 -12.95
CA TYR A 1 44.73 7.68 -11.77
C TYR A 1 44.09 9.00 -12.17
N LEU A 2 42.91 9.31 -11.58
CA LEU A 2 42.27 10.62 -11.69
C LEU A 2 43.03 11.58 -10.77
N ASN A 3 43.53 12.70 -11.31
CA ASN A 3 44.10 13.77 -10.52
C ASN A 3 42.93 14.57 -9.92
N VAL A 4 42.63 14.33 -8.63
CA VAL A 4 41.48 14.90 -7.93
C VAL A 4 41.72 16.31 -7.37
N GLY A 5 42.85 16.95 -7.66
CA GLY A 5 43.20 18.26 -7.12
C GLY A 5 43.41 18.29 -5.61
N ASP A 6 43.64 19.45 -5.06
CA ASP A 6 43.74 19.66 -3.61
C ASP A 6 42.33 19.69 -2.99
N CYS A 7 42.03 18.71 -2.12
CA CYS A 7 40.80 18.71 -1.36
C CYS A 7 41.01 19.53 -0.08
N THR A 8 40.26 20.62 0.09
CA THR A 8 40.14 21.33 1.36
C THR A 8 38.82 20.92 2.06
N ILE A 9 38.91 20.55 3.34
CA ILE A 9 37.72 20.32 4.19
C ILE A 9 37.53 21.60 4.98
N GLU A 10 36.40 22.28 4.73
CA GLU A 10 35.96 23.41 5.55
C GLU A 10 34.89 22.92 6.53
N GLU A 11 35.10 23.16 7.82
CA GLU A 11 34.05 22.96 8.81
C GLU A 11 33.00 24.07 8.64
N SER A 12 31.79 23.70 8.27
CA SER A 12 30.62 24.58 8.32
C SER A 12 29.68 24.14 9.43
N GLN A 13 29.23 25.07 10.27
CA GLN A 13 28.10 24.84 11.13
C GLN A 13 26.84 25.04 10.30
N THR A 14 26.08 23.98 10.10
CA THR A 14 24.68 24.09 9.67
C THR A 14 23.85 24.50 10.87
N GLU A 15 22.98 25.50 10.70
CA GLU A 15 21.95 25.79 11.69
C GLU A 15 21.15 24.51 11.94
N ASP A 16 20.71 24.35 13.18
CA ASP A 16 19.92 23.18 13.62
C ASP A 16 18.52 23.29 12.97
N VAL A 17 18.46 23.06 11.67
CA VAL A 17 17.20 23.01 10.92
C VAL A 17 16.54 21.69 11.28
N ASP A 18 15.34 21.73 11.82
CA ASP A 18 14.52 20.55 12.12
C ASP A 18 14.18 19.79 10.83
N TRP A 19 15.17 19.04 10.32
CA TRP A 19 15.05 18.23 9.11
C TRP A 19 13.96 17.17 9.26
N VAL A 20 13.68 16.74 10.49
CA VAL A 20 12.69 15.71 10.80
C VAL A 20 11.27 16.20 10.50
N ASN A 21 10.99 17.49 10.63
CA ASN A 21 9.66 18.06 10.40
C ASN A 21 9.57 18.94 9.14
N ASN A 22 10.70 19.23 8.50
CA ASN A 22 10.73 20.20 7.39
C ASN A 22 9.93 19.72 6.15
N TRP A 23 9.78 18.41 5.96
CA TRP A 23 8.98 17.84 4.86
C TRP A 23 7.48 18.06 5.04
N LYS A 24 6.97 18.26 6.28
CA LYS A 24 5.55 18.51 6.56
C LYS A 24 5.00 19.71 5.82
N GLN A 25 5.81 20.73 5.58
CA GLN A 25 5.40 21.92 4.83
C GLN A 25 5.17 21.69 3.32
N TYR A 26 5.61 20.55 2.80
CA TYR A 26 5.46 20.19 1.38
C TYR A 26 4.36 19.17 1.14
N PHE A 27 3.82 18.56 2.19
CA PHE A 27 2.74 17.58 2.07
C PHE A 27 1.41 18.24 2.48
N HIS A 28 0.53 18.40 1.50
CA HIS A 28 -0.79 19.00 1.66
C HIS A 28 -1.88 18.02 1.29
N GLN A 29 -3.11 18.33 1.71
CA GLN A 29 -4.28 17.56 1.32
C GLN A 29 -4.45 17.46 -0.21
N PHE A 30 -4.95 16.33 -0.66
CA PHE A 30 -5.26 16.09 -2.07
C PHE A 30 -6.44 15.12 -2.19
N TYR A 31 -6.93 14.95 -3.43
CA TYR A 31 -8.08 14.09 -3.68
C TYR A 31 -7.70 12.88 -4.53
N ILE A 32 -8.28 11.74 -4.20
CA ILE A 32 -8.35 10.57 -5.04
C ILE A 32 -9.84 10.36 -5.32
N ASP A 33 -10.30 10.82 -6.47
CA ASP A 33 -11.70 10.87 -6.87
C ASP A 33 -12.56 11.63 -5.81
N ASP A 34 -13.41 10.97 -5.04
CA ASP A 34 -14.23 11.53 -3.97
C ASP A 34 -13.65 11.33 -2.55
N ILE A 35 -12.41 10.84 -2.46
CA ILE A 35 -11.71 10.63 -1.19
C ILE A 35 -10.76 11.79 -0.95
N LEU A 36 -10.87 12.44 0.21
CA LEU A 36 -9.91 13.42 0.69
C LEU A 36 -8.81 12.71 1.48
N VAL A 37 -7.59 12.79 1.00
CA VAL A 37 -6.37 12.40 1.73
C VAL A 37 -5.78 13.65 2.35
N ILE A 38 -5.62 13.66 3.67
CA ILE A 38 -5.23 14.83 4.44
C ILE A 38 -4.26 14.43 5.56
N PRO A 39 -3.18 15.17 5.80
CA PRO A 39 -2.32 14.92 6.96
C PRO A 39 -3.03 15.28 8.28
N SER A 40 -2.60 14.66 9.39
CA SER A 40 -3.25 14.85 10.70
C SER A 40 -3.15 16.29 11.24
N TRP A 41 -2.19 17.08 10.79
CA TRP A 41 -2.01 18.48 11.19
C TRP A 41 -2.84 19.48 10.38
N GLU A 42 -3.55 19.06 9.34
CA GLU A 42 -4.47 19.91 8.58
C GLU A 42 -5.93 19.63 9.00
N ASN A 43 -6.78 20.64 8.84
CA ASN A 43 -8.20 20.52 9.16
C ASN A 43 -9.03 20.32 7.89
N VAL A 44 -10.03 19.47 7.96
CA VAL A 44 -11.00 19.28 6.88
C VAL A 44 -11.83 20.55 6.72
N GLU A 45 -11.84 21.13 5.53
CA GLU A 45 -12.66 22.31 5.24
C GLU A 45 -14.15 21.97 5.14
N ALA A 46 -15.02 22.93 5.42
CA ALA A 46 -16.48 22.73 5.38
C ALA A 46 -17.01 22.25 4.02
N LYS A 47 -16.34 22.62 2.91
CA LYS A 47 -16.69 22.16 1.55
C LYS A 47 -16.49 20.65 1.35
N ASP A 48 -15.74 20.00 2.22
CA ASP A 48 -15.37 18.56 2.12
C ASP A 48 -16.05 17.72 3.20
N SER A 49 -17.00 18.30 3.95
CA SER A 49 -17.73 17.61 5.03
C SER A 49 -18.45 16.33 4.60
N ASP A 50 -18.80 16.23 3.31
CA ASP A 50 -19.53 15.07 2.75
C ASP A 50 -18.62 14.03 2.11
N LYS A 51 -17.30 14.28 2.09
CA LYS A 51 -16.34 13.38 1.48
C LYS A 51 -15.90 12.29 2.44
N MET A 52 -15.47 11.16 1.88
CA MET A 52 -14.69 10.20 2.66
C MET A 52 -13.32 10.81 2.95
N VAL A 53 -12.97 10.88 4.22
CA VAL A 53 -11.67 11.44 4.67
C VAL A 53 -10.80 10.32 5.18
N ILE A 54 -9.53 10.34 4.77
CA ILE A 54 -8.47 9.53 5.34
C ILE A 54 -7.29 10.41 5.75
N HIS A 55 -6.88 10.28 7.02
CA HIS A 55 -5.69 10.94 7.53
C HIS A 55 -4.46 10.06 7.29
N ILE A 56 -3.49 10.57 6.55
CA ILE A 56 -2.22 9.89 6.29
C ILE A 56 -1.09 10.86 6.59
N ASP A 57 -0.28 10.48 7.55
CA ASP A 57 0.97 11.18 7.83
C ASP A 57 2.10 10.49 7.05
N PRO A 58 2.75 11.20 6.11
CA PRO A 58 3.93 10.67 5.44
C PRO A 58 5.03 10.54 6.51
N GLY A 59 5.31 9.32 6.88
CA GLY A 59 6.40 8.96 7.80
C GLY A 59 7.61 8.43 7.04
N THR A 60 8.33 7.53 7.69
CA THR A 60 9.45 6.79 7.10
C THR A 60 8.98 5.66 6.18
N ALA A 61 7.71 5.22 6.28
CA ALA A 61 7.14 4.17 5.45
C ALA A 61 6.54 4.72 4.14
N PHE A 62 6.59 3.92 3.07
CA PHE A 62 5.99 4.25 1.77
C PHE A 62 4.46 4.24 1.84
N GLY A 63 3.81 5.00 0.95
CA GLY A 63 2.35 4.92 0.77
C GLY A 63 1.55 6.12 1.27
N THR A 64 1.91 7.34 0.82
CA THR A 64 1.11 8.55 1.12
C THR A 64 -0.21 8.64 0.36
N GLY A 65 -0.41 7.78 -0.65
CA GLY A 65 -1.57 7.83 -1.54
C GLY A 65 -1.39 8.71 -2.79
N MET A 66 -0.38 9.57 -2.82
CA MET A 66 -0.18 10.48 -3.98
C MET A 66 0.24 9.75 -5.25
N HIS A 67 0.98 8.65 -5.12
CA HIS A 67 1.51 7.91 -6.26
C HIS A 67 0.39 7.22 -7.04
N GLU A 68 0.50 7.20 -8.36
CA GLU A 68 -0.47 6.62 -9.29
C GLU A 68 -0.80 5.16 -8.96
N THR A 69 0.21 4.38 -8.56
CA THR A 69 0.05 2.97 -8.21
C THR A 69 -0.89 2.77 -7.02
N THR A 70 -0.80 3.64 -6.01
CA THR A 70 -1.69 3.60 -4.85
C THR A 70 -3.11 3.98 -5.24
N GLN A 71 -3.28 5.03 -6.07
CA GLN A 71 -4.58 5.45 -6.58
C GLN A 71 -5.26 4.35 -7.41
N LEU A 72 -4.50 3.65 -8.26
CA LEU A 72 -4.99 2.50 -9.03
C LEU A 72 -5.52 1.39 -8.11
N CYS A 73 -4.77 1.01 -7.06
CA CYS A 73 -5.23 0.03 -6.08
C CYS A 73 -6.50 0.48 -5.33
N ILE A 74 -6.55 1.75 -4.90
CA ILE A 74 -7.70 2.32 -4.18
C ILE A 74 -8.98 2.23 -5.02
N ARG A 75 -8.92 2.55 -6.31
CA ARG A 75 -10.07 2.44 -7.22
C ARG A 75 -10.56 0.99 -7.35
N GLN A 76 -9.66 0.03 -7.38
CA GLN A 76 -10.03 -1.38 -7.42
C GLN A 76 -10.61 -1.84 -6.07
N LEU A 77 -10.03 -1.44 -4.94
CA LEU A 77 -10.60 -1.72 -3.63
C LEU A 77 -12.03 -1.19 -3.50
N LYS A 78 -12.27 0.05 -3.91
CA LYS A 78 -13.62 0.67 -3.90
C LYS A 78 -14.64 -0.13 -4.70
N LYS A 79 -14.21 -0.81 -5.76
CA LYS A 79 -15.07 -1.62 -6.64
C LYS A 79 -15.42 -2.98 -6.05
N TYR A 80 -14.48 -3.61 -5.33
CA TYR A 80 -14.61 -5.01 -4.93
C TYR A 80 -14.85 -5.22 -3.43
N VAL A 81 -14.61 -4.23 -2.57
CA VAL A 81 -14.86 -4.35 -1.13
C VAL A 81 -16.37 -4.42 -0.85
N THR A 82 -16.75 -5.32 0.07
CA THR A 82 -18.09 -5.49 0.62
C THR A 82 -18.01 -5.57 2.15
N GLU A 83 -19.16 -5.59 2.85
CA GLU A 83 -19.25 -5.65 4.33
C GLU A 83 -18.62 -6.91 4.94
N ASP A 84 -18.53 -8.01 4.18
CA ASP A 84 -17.94 -9.27 4.65
C ASP A 84 -16.47 -9.42 4.26
N THR A 85 -15.88 -8.44 3.54
CA THR A 85 -14.53 -8.55 3.00
C THR A 85 -13.49 -8.65 4.10
N GLU A 86 -12.69 -9.71 4.05
CA GLU A 86 -11.41 -9.81 4.74
C GLU A 86 -10.29 -9.53 3.73
N ILE A 87 -9.43 -8.54 4.01
CA ILE A 87 -8.36 -8.13 3.11
C ILE A 87 -6.98 -8.44 3.69
N LEU A 88 -6.07 -8.88 2.81
CA LEU A 88 -4.63 -8.94 3.07
C LEU A 88 -3.93 -7.87 2.23
N ASP A 89 -3.17 -6.99 2.89
CA ASP A 89 -2.37 -5.92 2.28
C ASP A 89 -0.89 -6.31 2.37
N VAL A 90 -0.29 -6.69 1.24
CA VAL A 90 1.09 -7.18 1.16
C VAL A 90 2.03 -6.03 0.79
N GLY A 91 2.99 -5.72 1.65
CA GLY A 91 3.79 -4.50 1.57
C GLY A 91 2.95 -3.29 2.00
N CYS A 92 2.36 -3.37 3.20
CA CYS A 92 1.33 -2.42 3.64
C CYS A 92 1.86 -0.99 3.87
N GLY A 93 3.15 -0.82 4.19
CA GLY A 93 3.78 0.48 4.40
C GLY A 93 3.04 1.35 5.41
N SER A 94 2.44 2.45 4.94
CA SER A 94 1.61 3.35 5.76
C SER A 94 0.26 2.76 6.21
N GLY A 95 -0.14 1.62 5.65
CA GLY A 95 -1.43 0.97 5.87
C GLY A 95 -2.60 1.57 5.08
N ILE A 96 -2.35 2.47 4.14
CA ILE A 96 -3.42 3.22 3.44
C ILE A 96 -4.42 2.31 2.73
N LEU A 97 -3.98 1.21 2.07
CA LEU A 97 -4.88 0.32 1.35
C LEU A 97 -5.78 -0.45 2.30
N GLY A 98 -5.20 -1.03 3.38
CA GLY A 98 -5.96 -1.72 4.40
C GLY A 98 -6.96 -0.81 5.12
N MET A 99 -6.56 0.41 5.48
CA MET A 99 -7.44 1.38 6.13
C MET A 99 -8.56 1.85 5.21
N LEU A 100 -8.29 2.11 3.92
CA LEU A 100 -9.33 2.47 2.97
C LEU A 100 -10.28 1.31 2.71
N ALA A 101 -9.81 0.06 2.67
CA ALA A 101 -10.68 -1.09 2.60
C ALA A 101 -11.67 -1.13 3.78
N LEU A 102 -11.21 -0.87 5.01
CA LEU A 102 -12.08 -0.76 6.19
C LEU A 102 -13.09 0.40 6.08
N LYS A 103 -12.65 1.56 5.58
CA LYS A 103 -13.56 2.70 5.36
C LYS A 103 -14.58 2.43 4.23
N PHE A 104 -14.27 1.59 3.25
CA PHE A 104 -15.23 1.11 2.24
C PHE A 104 -16.19 0.04 2.79
N GLY A 105 -15.98 -0.42 4.01
CA GLY A 105 -16.86 -1.36 4.67
C GLY A 105 -16.29 -2.76 4.87
N ALA A 106 -15.00 -3.01 4.57
CA ALA A 106 -14.38 -4.30 4.86
C ALA A 106 -14.47 -4.63 6.36
N LYS A 107 -14.62 -5.91 6.66
CA LYS A 107 -14.78 -6.42 8.01
C LYS A 107 -13.48 -6.39 8.80
N HIS A 108 -12.38 -6.76 8.14
CA HIS A 108 -11.06 -6.87 8.78
C HIS A 108 -9.94 -6.73 7.75
N SER A 109 -8.81 -6.19 8.18
CA SER A 109 -7.59 -6.04 7.40
C SER A 109 -6.42 -6.70 8.11
N VAL A 110 -5.53 -7.32 7.33
CA VAL A 110 -4.22 -7.79 7.78
C VAL A 110 -3.17 -7.21 6.85
N GLY A 111 -2.14 -6.61 7.40
CA GLY A 111 -0.98 -6.12 6.64
C GLY A 111 0.25 -6.99 6.88
N THR A 112 1.07 -7.15 5.85
CA THR A 112 2.42 -7.69 6.00
C THR A 112 3.43 -6.73 5.39
N ASP A 113 4.60 -6.59 6.02
CA ASP A 113 5.69 -5.79 5.47
C ASP A 113 7.05 -6.38 5.86
N LEU A 114 8.09 -6.03 5.11
CA LEU A 114 9.48 -6.39 5.45
C LEU A 114 10.12 -5.37 6.39
N ASP A 115 9.67 -4.11 6.31
CA ASP A 115 10.21 -3.00 7.09
C ASP A 115 9.49 -2.91 8.45
N PRO A 116 10.21 -3.06 9.58
CA PRO A 116 9.63 -2.85 10.90
C PRO A 116 8.97 -1.48 11.11
N CYS A 117 9.42 -0.44 10.39
CA CYS A 117 8.84 0.89 10.46
C CYS A 117 7.38 0.92 9.97
N ALA A 118 6.94 -0.06 9.19
CA ALA A 118 5.55 -0.17 8.73
C ALA A 118 4.56 -0.40 9.88
N ILE A 119 4.97 -1.06 10.98
CA ILE A 119 4.12 -1.25 12.16
C ILE A 119 3.74 0.10 12.76
N ASP A 120 4.75 0.89 13.11
CA ASP A 120 4.53 2.18 13.77
C ASP A 120 3.75 3.12 12.83
N ALA A 121 4.17 3.21 11.55
CA ALA A 121 3.50 4.05 10.56
C ALA A 121 2.02 3.67 10.35
N THR A 122 1.72 2.38 10.18
CA THR A 122 0.33 1.92 10.03
C THR A 122 -0.48 2.22 11.29
N TYR A 123 0.08 1.96 12.45
CA TYR A 123 -0.62 2.15 13.71
C TYR A 123 -0.85 3.63 14.05
N GLU A 124 0.10 4.51 13.80
CA GLU A 124 -0.11 5.96 13.93
C GLU A 124 -1.22 6.46 12.99
N ASN A 125 -1.20 6.02 11.74
CA ASN A 125 -2.25 6.37 10.78
C ASN A 125 -3.61 5.79 11.17
N MET A 126 -3.67 4.57 11.73
CA MET A 126 -4.92 4.00 12.26
C MET A 126 -5.49 4.87 13.38
N ASP A 127 -4.65 5.30 14.33
CA ASP A 127 -5.06 6.16 15.44
C ASP A 127 -5.63 7.48 14.93
N ASN A 128 -4.98 8.10 13.94
CA ASN A 128 -5.45 9.32 13.28
C ASN A 128 -6.81 9.13 12.57
N ASN A 129 -7.17 7.90 12.22
CA ASN A 129 -8.43 7.56 11.54
C ASN A 129 -9.49 6.92 12.45
N GLY A 130 -9.21 6.76 13.75
CA GLY A 130 -10.10 6.10 14.70
C GLY A 130 -10.33 4.62 14.40
N ILE A 131 -9.38 3.94 13.74
CA ILE A 131 -9.41 2.51 13.43
C ILE A 131 -8.75 1.75 14.57
N SER A 132 -9.46 0.77 15.14
CA SER A 132 -8.94 -0.01 16.27
C SER A 132 -8.00 -1.13 15.83
N ARG A 133 -7.13 -1.58 16.74
CA ARG A 133 -6.12 -2.62 16.48
C ARG A 133 -6.73 -3.99 16.18
N ASP A 134 -7.96 -4.23 16.60
CA ASP A 134 -8.71 -5.45 16.29
C ASP A 134 -9.34 -5.44 14.90
N GLN A 135 -9.36 -4.30 14.23
CA GLN A 135 -9.82 -4.19 12.83
C GLN A 135 -8.68 -4.33 11.83
N TYR A 136 -7.46 -3.94 12.20
CA TYR A 136 -6.30 -4.02 11.32
C TYR A 136 -5.06 -4.50 12.10
N GLU A 137 -4.57 -5.67 11.77
CA GLU A 137 -3.36 -6.27 12.33
C GLU A 137 -2.19 -6.17 11.34
N VAL A 138 -0.98 -5.84 11.81
CA VAL A 138 0.24 -5.77 10.98
C VAL A 138 1.26 -6.78 11.47
N MET A 139 1.85 -7.52 10.53
CA MET A 139 2.90 -8.53 10.77
C MET A 139 4.15 -8.20 9.97
N ILE A 140 5.31 -8.31 10.61
CA ILE A 140 6.60 -8.18 9.91
C ILE A 140 7.09 -9.54 9.48
N GLY A 141 7.51 -9.64 8.22
CA GLY A 141 8.12 -10.82 7.65
C GLY A 141 7.91 -10.96 6.15
N ASN A 142 8.67 -11.86 5.54
CA ASN A 142 8.60 -12.13 4.12
C ASN A 142 7.57 -13.23 3.83
N ILE A 143 6.38 -12.85 3.42
CA ILE A 143 5.31 -13.81 3.08
C ILE A 143 5.68 -14.75 1.91
N ILE A 144 6.67 -14.40 1.08
CA ILE A 144 7.11 -15.23 -0.05
C ILE A 144 7.87 -16.47 0.45
N ASP A 145 8.83 -16.26 1.37
CA ASP A 145 9.80 -17.28 1.77
C ASP A 145 9.58 -17.80 3.19
N ASP A 146 8.90 -17.04 4.05
CA ASP A 146 8.71 -17.36 5.46
C ASP A 146 7.40 -18.13 5.70
N LYS A 147 7.54 -19.42 5.95
CA LYS A 147 6.41 -20.30 6.24
C LYS A 147 5.67 -19.92 7.51
N GLU A 148 6.36 -19.39 8.53
CA GLU A 148 5.71 -18.96 9.78
C GLU A 148 4.81 -17.74 9.54
N VAL A 149 5.25 -16.81 8.67
CA VAL A 149 4.41 -15.68 8.25
C VAL A 149 3.19 -16.16 7.48
N GLN A 150 3.37 -17.08 6.51
CA GLN A 150 2.25 -17.66 5.76
C GLN A 150 1.23 -18.35 6.67
N ASP A 151 1.70 -19.12 7.65
CA ASP A 151 0.84 -19.85 8.58
C ASP A 151 0.08 -18.90 9.53
N LYS A 152 0.72 -17.82 9.98
CA LYS A 152 0.06 -16.76 10.80
C LYS A 152 -0.97 -15.98 10.01
N VAL A 153 -0.64 -15.59 8.79
CA VAL A 153 -1.57 -14.90 7.87
C VAL A 153 -2.78 -15.79 7.58
N GLY A 154 -2.56 -17.08 7.40
CA GLY A 154 -3.61 -18.07 7.16
C GLY A 154 -3.88 -18.32 5.68
N TYR A 155 -4.58 -19.41 5.41
CA TYR A 155 -4.87 -19.92 4.06
C TYR A 155 -6.36 -19.85 3.76
N GLU A 156 -6.71 -19.56 2.50
CA GLU A 156 -8.09 -19.45 2.00
C GLU A 156 -8.98 -18.54 2.89
N LYS A 157 -8.36 -17.48 3.42
CA LYS A 157 -8.96 -16.61 4.43
C LYS A 157 -9.46 -15.29 3.83
N TYR A 158 -8.80 -14.78 2.78
CA TYR A 158 -9.04 -13.42 2.29
C TYR A 158 -9.90 -13.39 1.04
N ASP A 159 -10.86 -12.47 1.04
CA ASP A 159 -11.68 -12.16 -0.12
C ASP A 159 -10.93 -11.27 -1.11
N ILE A 160 -10.04 -10.41 -0.58
CA ILE A 160 -9.16 -9.56 -1.39
C ILE A 160 -7.73 -9.69 -0.86
N VAL A 161 -6.77 -9.80 -1.80
CA VAL A 161 -5.35 -9.55 -1.53
C VAL A 161 -4.93 -8.36 -2.37
N ALA A 162 -4.39 -7.32 -1.73
CA ALA A 162 -3.79 -6.17 -2.39
C ALA A 162 -2.26 -6.22 -2.23
N ALA A 163 -1.53 -5.83 -3.28
CA ALA A 163 -0.09 -5.71 -3.26
C ALA A 163 0.35 -4.55 -4.17
N ASN A 164 0.78 -3.45 -3.58
CA ASN A 164 1.33 -2.29 -4.29
C ASN A 164 2.84 -2.26 -4.12
N ILE A 165 3.52 -3.14 -4.84
CA ILE A 165 4.97 -3.37 -4.74
C ILE A 165 5.57 -3.60 -6.12
N LEU A 166 6.91 -3.60 -6.21
CA LEU A 166 7.60 -3.72 -7.49
C LEU A 166 7.27 -5.03 -8.24
N ALA A 167 7.19 -4.95 -9.56
CA ALA A 167 6.89 -6.09 -10.44
C ALA A 167 7.80 -7.30 -10.19
N ASP A 168 9.10 -7.07 -9.94
CA ASP A 168 10.07 -8.13 -9.69
C ASP A 168 9.81 -8.88 -8.36
N VAL A 169 9.02 -8.28 -7.44
CA VAL A 169 8.53 -8.91 -6.21
C VAL A 169 7.16 -9.54 -6.43
N LEU A 170 6.29 -8.92 -7.23
CA LEU A 170 4.95 -9.47 -7.57
C LEU A 170 5.04 -10.83 -8.26
N VAL A 171 6.01 -11.01 -9.17
CA VAL A 171 6.17 -12.27 -9.92
C VAL A 171 6.41 -13.47 -8.98
N PRO A 172 7.38 -13.47 -8.05
CA PRO A 172 7.53 -14.57 -7.08
C PRO A 172 6.44 -14.60 -6.00
N LEU A 173 5.79 -13.48 -5.65
CA LEU A 173 4.69 -13.43 -4.70
C LEU A 173 3.45 -14.16 -5.22
N THR A 174 3.11 -13.97 -6.49
CA THR A 174 1.85 -14.43 -7.07
C THR A 174 1.56 -15.92 -6.84
N PRO A 175 2.50 -16.88 -7.09
CA PRO A 175 2.23 -18.30 -6.84
C PRO A 175 2.09 -18.66 -5.35
N VAL A 176 2.55 -17.81 -4.44
CA VAL A 176 2.40 -18.00 -2.99
C VAL A 176 1.05 -17.48 -2.53
N ILE A 177 0.72 -16.25 -2.93
CA ILE A 177 -0.42 -15.51 -2.39
C ILE A 177 -1.79 -16.11 -2.78
N ILE A 178 -1.85 -16.88 -3.84
CA ILE A 178 -3.08 -17.60 -4.22
C ILE A 178 -3.57 -18.55 -3.13
N HIS A 179 -2.68 -19.02 -2.25
CA HIS A 179 -3.04 -19.90 -1.15
C HIS A 179 -3.75 -19.16 -0.01
N GLN A 180 -3.53 -17.86 0.15
CA GLN A 180 -4.20 -17.01 1.12
C GLN A 180 -5.59 -16.57 0.63
N LEU A 181 -5.79 -16.47 -0.70
CA LEU A 181 -7.07 -16.11 -1.31
C LEU A 181 -8.10 -17.23 -1.19
N LYS A 182 -9.33 -16.87 -0.82
CA LYS A 182 -10.51 -17.71 -0.98
C LYS A 182 -10.76 -18.03 -2.46
N LYS A 183 -11.52 -19.08 -2.73
CA LYS A 183 -12.10 -19.31 -4.05
C LYS A 183 -13.04 -18.14 -4.40
N GLY A 184 -12.92 -17.60 -5.62
CA GLY A 184 -13.61 -16.37 -6.04
C GLY A 184 -12.97 -15.08 -5.55
N GLY A 185 -11.93 -15.16 -4.72
CA GLY A 185 -11.22 -13.99 -4.16
C GLY A 185 -10.48 -13.18 -5.23
N ILE A 186 -10.29 -11.92 -4.95
CA ILE A 186 -9.72 -10.91 -5.86
C ILE A 186 -8.28 -10.60 -5.48
N TYR A 187 -7.39 -10.63 -6.45
CA TYR A 187 -5.99 -10.20 -6.34
C TYR A 187 -5.81 -8.87 -7.06
N ILE A 188 -5.46 -7.82 -6.33
CA ILE A 188 -5.23 -6.46 -6.84
C ILE A 188 -3.74 -6.16 -6.73
N THR A 189 -3.08 -5.90 -7.85
CA THR A 189 -1.65 -5.57 -7.88
C THR A 189 -1.40 -4.24 -8.54
N SER A 190 -0.39 -3.50 -8.08
CA SER A 190 0.17 -2.32 -8.72
C SER A 190 1.65 -2.14 -8.31
N GLY A 191 2.27 -1.01 -8.64
CA GLY A 191 3.73 -0.86 -8.56
C GLY A 191 4.44 -1.41 -9.79
N ILE A 192 3.68 -1.56 -10.88
CA ILE A 192 4.12 -2.14 -12.14
C ILE A 192 4.33 -1.01 -13.14
N ILE A 193 5.57 -0.83 -13.61
CA ILE A 193 5.82 0.06 -14.75
C ILE A 193 5.36 -0.64 -16.04
N GLU A 194 4.91 0.11 -17.05
CA GLU A 194 4.32 -0.40 -18.29
C GLU A 194 5.18 -1.49 -18.96
N ASP A 195 6.50 -1.31 -18.99
CA ASP A 195 7.45 -2.29 -19.54
C ASP A 195 7.41 -3.66 -18.83
N LYS A 196 6.86 -3.73 -17.61
CA LYS A 196 6.73 -4.95 -16.80
C LYS A 196 5.31 -5.53 -16.78
N GLU A 197 4.35 -4.92 -17.45
CA GLU A 197 2.95 -5.37 -17.47
C GLU A 197 2.84 -6.84 -17.91
N GLU A 198 3.41 -7.17 -19.06
CA GLU A 198 3.28 -8.49 -19.67
C GLU A 198 3.80 -9.59 -18.73
N VAL A 199 4.96 -9.39 -18.10
CA VAL A 199 5.55 -10.39 -17.20
C VAL A 199 4.70 -10.63 -15.95
N VAL A 200 4.05 -9.58 -15.41
CA VAL A 200 3.15 -9.73 -14.27
C VAL A 200 1.84 -10.40 -14.68
N VAL A 201 1.25 -10.00 -15.80
CA VAL A 201 0.03 -10.63 -16.35
C VAL A 201 0.25 -12.12 -16.62
N GLU A 202 1.40 -12.50 -17.18
CA GLU A 202 1.76 -13.91 -17.40
C GLU A 202 1.93 -14.68 -16.08
N ALA A 203 2.59 -14.08 -15.06
CA ALA A 203 2.72 -14.69 -13.74
C ALA A 203 1.36 -14.94 -13.08
N VAL A 204 0.43 -13.97 -13.18
CA VAL A 204 -0.94 -14.07 -12.68
C VAL A 204 -1.70 -15.21 -13.38
N LYS A 205 -1.65 -15.27 -14.71
CA LYS A 205 -2.29 -16.36 -15.50
C LYS A 205 -1.67 -17.72 -15.20
N LYS A 206 -0.35 -17.79 -15.10
CA LYS A 206 0.37 -19.04 -14.78
C LYS A 206 0.03 -19.59 -13.40
N ALA A 207 -0.28 -18.71 -12.45
CA ALA A 207 -0.77 -19.08 -11.13
C ALA A 207 -2.24 -19.58 -11.13
N GLY A 208 -2.93 -19.57 -12.27
CA GLY A 208 -4.31 -20.03 -12.39
C GLY A 208 -5.37 -18.99 -12.08
N LEU A 209 -4.99 -17.71 -12.01
CA LEU A 209 -5.92 -16.61 -11.80
C LEU A 209 -6.48 -16.11 -13.15
N GLU A 210 -7.73 -15.70 -13.14
CA GLU A 210 -8.39 -15.04 -14.27
C GLU A 210 -8.14 -13.54 -14.18
N VAL A 211 -7.43 -12.95 -15.15
CA VAL A 211 -7.25 -11.49 -15.23
C VAL A 211 -8.58 -10.85 -15.61
N LEU A 212 -9.09 -9.99 -14.75
CA LEU A 212 -10.35 -9.27 -14.92
C LEU A 212 -10.13 -7.91 -15.59
N GLU A 213 -9.12 -7.18 -15.13
CA GLU A 213 -8.83 -5.81 -15.57
C GLU A 213 -7.33 -5.54 -15.54
N VAL A 214 -6.90 -4.73 -16.50
CA VAL A 214 -5.59 -4.07 -16.50
C VAL A 214 -5.87 -2.58 -16.66
N ASN A 215 -5.44 -1.78 -15.69
CA ASN A 215 -5.70 -0.34 -15.66
C ASN A 215 -4.38 0.43 -15.65
N HIS A 216 -4.34 1.55 -16.37
CA HIS A 216 -3.17 2.39 -16.53
C HIS A 216 -3.41 3.79 -15.96
N GLN A 217 -2.37 4.37 -15.37
CA GLN A 217 -2.30 5.78 -14.99
C GLN A 217 -0.87 6.28 -15.17
N GLY A 218 -0.65 7.18 -16.14
CA GLY A 218 0.70 7.55 -16.57
C GLY A 218 1.44 6.31 -17.09
N GLU A 219 2.63 6.07 -16.60
CA GLU A 219 3.46 4.90 -16.91
C GLU A 219 3.20 3.69 -15.99
N TRP A 220 2.23 3.79 -15.08
CA TRP A 220 1.95 2.79 -14.05
C TRP A 220 0.73 1.94 -14.38
N VAL A 221 0.82 0.68 -13.98
CA VAL A 221 -0.18 -0.34 -14.28
C VAL A 221 -0.69 -1.00 -13.00
N SER A 222 -1.97 -1.34 -12.99
CA SER A 222 -2.59 -2.22 -12.01
C SER A 222 -3.21 -3.42 -12.72
N VAL A 223 -2.99 -4.62 -12.20
CA VAL A 223 -3.60 -5.85 -12.67
C VAL A 223 -4.52 -6.40 -11.59
N THR A 224 -5.80 -6.55 -11.93
CA THR A 224 -6.81 -7.16 -11.05
C THR A 224 -7.21 -8.51 -11.61
N ALA A 225 -7.16 -9.53 -10.74
CA ALA A 225 -7.45 -10.90 -11.14
C ALA A 225 -8.31 -11.63 -10.10
N ARG A 226 -8.92 -12.74 -10.47
CA ARG A 226 -9.78 -13.57 -9.64
C ARG A 226 -9.27 -15.01 -9.54
N LYS A 227 -9.33 -15.58 -8.34
CA LYS A 227 -9.11 -17.02 -8.12
C LYS A 227 -10.37 -17.80 -8.46
N ASN A 228 -10.28 -18.74 -9.40
CA ASN A 228 -11.38 -19.61 -9.83
C ASN A 228 -11.68 -20.74 -8.85
#